data_abb2a9cbd11e84384cd0e43d6a9c687e
#
_entry.id   abb2a9cbd11e84384cd0e43d6a9c687e
#
_cell.length_a   1.000
_cell.length_b   1.000
_cell.length_c   1.000
_cell.angle_alpha   90.00
_cell.angle_beta   90.00
_cell.angle_gamma   90.00
#
_symmetry.space_group_name_H-M   'P 1'
#
loop_
_entity.id
_entity.type
_entity.pdbx_description
1 polymer ?
#
loop_
_entity_poly.entity_id
_entity_poly.type
_entity_poly.pdbx_seq_one_letter_code
_entity_poly.pdbx_strand_id
1 'polypeptide(L)' 'MSFQENKKSYMDSLFSISTLLKRWHTEIQRKDVDKNYMIRNLTKWIRKLEDLKHEIMMRKDR' A
#
# COMPACT_ATOMS: atom_id res chain seq x y z
N MET A 1 -9.84 -9.15 20.30
CA MET A 1 -9.65 -7.74 19.94
C MET A 1 -10.65 -7.33 18.89
N SER A 2 -11.17 -6.14 19.01
CA SER A 2 -12.14 -5.64 18.05
C SER A 2 -11.45 -5.00 16.83
N PHE A 3 -12.18 -4.85 15.76
CA PHE A 3 -11.68 -4.16 14.59
C PHE A 3 -11.26 -2.72 14.95
N GLN A 4 -11.99 -2.06 15.84
CA GLN A 4 -11.68 -0.69 16.24
C GLN A 4 -10.31 -0.55 16.91
N GLU A 5 -9.89 -1.56 17.66
CA GLU A 5 -8.56 -1.54 18.27
C GLU A 5 -7.45 -1.68 17.25
N ASN A 6 -7.70 -2.42 16.18
CA ASN A 6 -6.72 -2.64 15.11
C ASN A 6 -6.80 -1.58 14.02
N LYS A 7 -7.88 -0.81 13.98
CA LYS A 7 -8.10 0.21 12.94
C LYS A 7 -6.95 1.19 12.84
N LYS A 8 -6.43 1.64 13.97
CA LYS A 8 -5.32 2.59 14.00
C LYS A 8 -4.09 2.00 13.31
N SER A 9 -3.79 0.74 13.59
CA SER A 9 -2.66 0.06 12.95
C SER A 9 -2.83 -0.01 11.42
N TYR A 10 -4.04 -0.30 10.96
CA TYR A 10 -4.33 -0.34 9.52
C TYR A 10 -4.22 1.04 8.89
N MET A 11 -4.68 2.06 9.60
CA MET A 11 -4.56 3.46 9.14
C MET A 11 -3.09 3.88 9.04
N ASP A 12 -2.27 3.48 10.00
CA ASP A 12 -0.83 3.77 9.96
C ASP A 12 -0.15 3.09 8.78
N SER A 13 -0.53 1.85 8.49
CA SER A 13 -0.03 1.12 7.32
C SER A 13 -0.43 1.81 6.02
N LEU A 14 -1.68 2.25 5.92
CA LEU A 14 -2.17 2.99 4.75
C LEU A 14 -1.46 4.33 4.60
N PHE A 15 -1.23 5.02 5.69
CA PHE A 15 -0.50 6.28 5.69
C PHE A 15 0.93 6.09 5.15
N SER A 16 1.62 5.05 5.62
CA SER A 16 2.96 4.71 5.14
C SER A 16 2.97 4.42 3.64
N ILE A 17 2.02 3.63 3.17
CA ILE A 17 1.87 3.33 1.74
C ILE A 17 1.60 4.61 0.95
N SER A 18 0.71 5.47 1.46
CA SER A 18 0.38 6.74 0.81
C SER A 18 1.62 7.64 0.68
N THR A 19 2.43 7.71 1.73
CA THR A 19 3.67 8.51 1.71
C THR A 19 4.64 7.98 0.65
N LEU A 20 4.79 6.66 0.56
CA LEU A 20 5.65 6.04 -0.44
C LEU A 20 5.12 6.27 -1.87
N LEU A 21 3.81 6.22 -2.05
CA LEU A 21 3.18 6.49 -3.35
C LEU A 21 3.39 7.93 -3.79
N LYS A 22 3.29 8.88 -2.88
CA LYS A 22 3.57 10.30 -3.17
C LYS A 22 5.01 10.51 -3.57
N ARG A 23 5.91 9.84 -2.90
CA ARG A 23 7.33 9.87 -3.22
C ARG A 23 7.60 9.33 -4.61
N TRP A 24 6.99 8.21 -4.93
CA TRP A 24 7.11 7.59 -6.25
C TRP A 24 6.51 8.50 -7.32
N HIS A 25 5.37 9.10 -7.05
CA HIS A 25 4.75 10.06 -7.97
C HIS A 25 5.72 11.20 -8.32
N THR A 26 6.38 11.77 -7.31
CA THR A 26 7.39 12.81 -7.53
C THR A 26 8.58 12.30 -8.34
N GLU A 27 8.99 11.07 -8.08
CA GLU A 27 10.11 10.44 -8.79
C GLU A 27 9.82 10.28 -10.27
N ILE A 28 8.65 9.77 -10.62
CA ILE A 28 8.31 9.53 -12.02
C ILE A 28 8.08 10.82 -12.81
N GLN A 29 7.80 11.93 -12.15
CA GLN A 29 7.75 13.23 -12.81
C GLN A 29 9.11 13.69 -13.33
N ARG A 30 10.18 13.22 -12.68
CA ARG A 30 11.55 13.60 -13.03
C ARG A 30 12.23 12.59 -13.95
N LYS A 31 11.66 11.40 -14.05
CA LYS A 31 12.24 10.30 -14.82
C LYS A 31 11.45 10.07 -16.08
N ASP A 32 12.17 9.67 -17.10
CA ASP A 32 11.55 9.14 -18.30
C ASP A 32 11.24 7.67 -18.03
N VAL A 33 9.98 7.35 -17.82
CA VAL A 33 9.57 5.99 -17.46
C VAL A 33 8.77 5.36 -18.60
N ASP A 34 8.99 4.09 -18.83
CA ASP A 34 8.27 3.35 -19.86
C ASP A 34 7.13 2.53 -19.28
N LYS A 35 6.38 1.92 -20.17
CA LYS A 35 5.23 1.08 -19.84
C LYS A 35 5.61 -0.08 -18.92
N ASN A 36 6.71 -0.75 -19.22
CA ASN A 36 7.15 -1.91 -18.45
C ASN A 36 7.54 -1.53 -17.02
N TYR A 37 8.20 -0.39 -16.86
CA TYR A 37 8.51 0.15 -15.53
C TYR A 37 7.24 0.37 -14.72
N MET A 38 6.24 1.02 -15.32
CA MET A 38 4.98 1.30 -14.64
C MET A 38 4.25 0.02 -14.22
N ILE A 39 4.19 -0.96 -15.12
CA ILE A 39 3.51 -2.23 -14.82
C ILE A 39 4.19 -2.95 -13.67
N ARG A 40 5.52 -3.04 -13.68
CA ARG A 40 6.26 -3.72 -12.61
C ARG A 40 6.05 -3.05 -11.25
N ASN A 41 6.09 -1.71 -11.22
CA ASN A 41 5.92 -0.99 -9.97
C ASN A 41 4.48 -1.06 -9.47
N LEU A 42 3.51 -0.96 -10.37
CA LEU A 42 2.11 -1.13 -9.98
C LEU A 42 1.84 -2.53 -9.44
N THR A 43 2.45 -3.55 -10.01
CA THR A 43 2.34 -4.92 -9.50
C THR A 43 2.84 -5.02 -8.06
N LYS A 44 3.96 -4.36 -7.74
CA LYS A 44 4.48 -4.29 -6.36
C LYS A 44 3.49 -3.64 -5.42
N TRP A 45 2.87 -2.52 -5.84
CA TRP A 45 1.91 -1.80 -4.99
C TRP A 45 0.64 -2.59 -4.77
N ILE A 46 0.14 -3.25 -5.81
CA ILE A 46 -1.01 -4.14 -5.70
C ILE A 46 -0.72 -5.25 -4.69
N ARG A 47 0.46 -5.84 -4.75
CA ARG A 47 0.86 -6.88 -3.82
C ARG A 47 0.91 -6.39 -2.38
N LYS A 48 1.45 -5.20 -2.14
CA LYS A 48 1.48 -4.61 -0.80
C LYS A 48 0.07 -4.39 -0.26
N LEU A 49 -0.84 -3.90 -1.10
CA LEU A 49 -2.22 -3.67 -0.70
C LEU A 49 -2.95 -4.99 -0.46
N GLU A 50 -2.69 -6.01 -1.26
CA GLU A 50 -3.27 -7.33 -1.06
C GLU A 50 -2.75 -7.99 0.22
N ASP A 51 -1.49 -7.80 0.57
CA ASP A 51 -0.94 -8.29 1.82
C ASP A 51 -1.65 -7.66 3.01
N LEU A 52 -1.89 -6.36 2.96
CA LEU A 52 -2.64 -5.68 4.01
C LEU A 52 -4.08 -6.18 4.09
N LYS A 53 -4.73 -6.33 2.96
CA LYS A 53 -6.08 -6.89 2.89
C LYS A 53 -6.12 -8.29 3.51
N HIS A 54 -5.18 -9.12 3.16
CA HIS A 54 -5.08 -10.48 3.67
C HIS A 54 -4.88 -10.50 5.17
N GLU A 55 -4.02 -9.63 5.69
CA GLU A 55 -3.80 -9.48 7.12
C GLU A 55 -5.11 -9.15 7.84
N ILE A 56 -5.88 -8.21 7.31
CA ILE A 56 -7.16 -7.83 7.89
C ILE A 56 -8.15 -8.99 7.85
N MET A 57 -8.20 -9.70 6.73
CA MET A 57 -9.12 -10.83 6.56
C MET A 57 -8.79 -11.99 7.49
N MET A 58 -7.52 -12.23 7.74
CA MET A 58 -7.08 -13.36 8.57
C MET A 58 -7.17 -13.05 10.06
N ARG A 59 -7.27 -11.80 10.46
CA ARG A 59 -7.48 -11.44 11.85
C ARG A 59 -8.90 -11.69 12.26
N LYS A 60 -9.05 -12.29 13.44
CA LYS A 60 -10.39 -12.52 14.02
C LYS A 60 -10.79 -11.30 14.84
N ASP A 61 -11.22 -10.27 14.16
CA ASP A 61 -11.76 -9.07 14.82
C ASP A 61 -13.23 -9.25 15.10
N ARG A 62 -13.66 -8.76 16.26
CA ARG A 62 -15.04 -8.81 16.68
C ARG A 62 -15.54 -7.46 17.15
#